data_983727631340125548483aae7b223e69
#
_entry.id   983727631340125548483aae7b223e69
#
_cell.length_a   1.000
_cell.length_b   1.000
_cell.length_c   1.000
_cell.angle_alpha   90.00
_cell.angle_beta   90.00
_cell.angle_gamma   90.00
#
_symmetry.space_group_name_H-M   'P 1'
#
loop_
_entity.id
_entity.type
_entity.pdbx_description
1 polymer ?
#
loop_
_entity_poly.entity_id
_entity_poly.type
_entity_poly.pdbx_seq_one_letter_code
_entity_poly.pdbx_strand_id
1 'polypeptide(L)'
;SFSSNENQTSIGSIVATDDSESLIYELSGTDASSLSINNATGEMTFNSAPDYETKTTYSAIARVYDEEFFTQKAFQVFVVNLNDNSPAFTSSATFSAAENQTAIGTVATSDADGETLSYSISGTDASSLSINSSTGVLTFNSAPDYEAKTSYAVTVTASDGTNSTTQSI
;
A
#
# COMPACT_ATOMS: atom_id res chain seq x y z
N SER A 1 -2.32 -22.72 -5.31
CA SER A 1 -2.35 -21.33 -4.84
C SER A 1 -2.80 -20.43 -5.97
N PHE A 2 -3.43 -19.33 -5.62
CA PHE A 2 -3.91 -18.27 -6.50
C PHE A 2 -3.26 -16.97 -6.08
N SER A 3 -3.26 -15.98 -6.98
CA SER A 3 -2.89 -14.59 -6.67
C SER A 3 -3.92 -13.68 -7.29
N SER A 4 -4.31 -12.64 -6.57
CA SER A 4 -5.23 -11.61 -7.04
C SER A 4 -4.74 -10.26 -6.52
N ASN A 5 -4.79 -9.25 -7.35
CA ASN A 5 -4.50 -7.90 -6.89
C ASN A 5 -5.55 -7.49 -5.85
N GLU A 6 -5.15 -6.66 -4.92
CA GLU A 6 -6.13 -5.99 -4.07
C GLU A 6 -7.08 -5.10 -4.89
N ASN A 7 -8.11 -4.58 -4.25
CA ASN A 7 -9.13 -3.73 -4.85
C ASN A 7 -9.96 -4.40 -5.96
N GLN A 8 -9.84 -5.71 -6.15
CA GLN A 8 -10.67 -6.48 -7.09
C GLN A 8 -11.13 -7.79 -6.47
N THR A 9 -12.25 -8.30 -6.97
CA THR A 9 -12.88 -9.49 -6.38
C THR A 9 -12.57 -10.79 -7.12
N SER A 10 -12.11 -10.75 -8.36
CA SER A 10 -11.85 -11.97 -9.14
C SER A 10 -10.60 -12.71 -8.62
N ILE A 11 -10.70 -14.03 -8.48
CA ILE A 11 -9.60 -14.88 -8.02
C ILE A 11 -9.16 -15.85 -9.12
N GLY A 12 -10.10 -16.48 -9.79
CA GLY A 12 -9.89 -17.55 -10.76
C GLY A 12 -10.76 -18.74 -10.48
N SER A 13 -10.47 -19.90 -11.07
CA SER A 13 -11.35 -21.07 -10.97
C SER A 13 -10.62 -22.31 -10.44
N ILE A 14 -11.29 -23.07 -9.61
CA ILE A 14 -10.94 -24.46 -9.29
C ILE A 14 -11.38 -25.33 -10.47
N VAL A 15 -10.46 -26.09 -11.00
CA VAL A 15 -10.74 -27.04 -12.08
C VAL A 15 -10.57 -28.45 -11.54
N ALA A 16 -11.56 -29.27 -11.71
CA ALA A 16 -11.55 -30.70 -11.44
C ALA A 16 -12.04 -31.47 -12.69
N THR A 17 -11.62 -32.71 -12.79
CA THR A 17 -12.07 -33.62 -13.86
C THR A 17 -12.56 -34.91 -13.24
N ASP A 18 -13.65 -35.43 -13.75
CA ASP A 18 -14.27 -36.68 -13.37
C ASP A 18 -14.88 -37.30 -14.63
N ASP A 19 -15.31 -38.56 -14.52
CA ASP A 19 -16.08 -39.25 -15.56
C ASP A 19 -17.60 -38.95 -15.45
N SER A 20 -18.05 -38.27 -14.39
CA SER A 20 -19.41 -37.77 -14.24
C SER A 20 -19.62 -36.44 -15.00
N GLU A 21 -20.86 -36.22 -15.45
CA GLU A 21 -21.22 -35.03 -16.24
C GLU A 21 -21.39 -33.75 -15.38
N SER A 22 -21.49 -33.87 -14.05
CA SER A 22 -21.84 -32.78 -13.16
C SER A 22 -21.01 -32.80 -11.88
N LEU A 23 -20.18 -31.77 -11.70
CA LEU A 23 -19.41 -31.55 -10.48
C LEU A 23 -19.99 -30.36 -9.71
N ILE A 24 -19.98 -30.47 -8.38
CA ILE A 24 -20.41 -29.42 -7.47
C ILE A 24 -19.22 -28.96 -6.64
N TYR A 25 -19.06 -27.65 -6.53
CA TYR A 25 -17.96 -27.00 -5.83
C TYR A 25 -18.44 -26.29 -4.57
N GLU A 26 -17.71 -26.47 -3.47
CA GLU A 26 -17.96 -25.82 -2.19
C GLU A 26 -16.67 -25.32 -1.56
N LEU A 27 -16.77 -24.29 -0.73
CA LEU A 27 -15.67 -23.79 0.09
C LEU A 27 -15.93 -24.06 1.57
N SER A 28 -14.84 -24.35 2.29
CA SER A 28 -14.79 -24.46 3.74
C SER A 28 -13.42 -23.99 4.25
N GLY A 29 -13.24 -23.95 5.56
CA GLY A 29 -11.97 -23.54 6.17
C GLY A 29 -11.97 -22.11 6.69
N THR A 30 -10.81 -21.64 7.13
CA THR A 30 -10.65 -20.42 7.94
C THR A 30 -11.25 -19.17 7.31
N ASP A 31 -10.98 -18.96 6.03
CA ASP A 31 -11.38 -17.73 5.31
C ASP A 31 -12.50 -17.98 4.30
N ALA A 32 -13.16 -19.14 4.34
CA ALA A 32 -14.22 -19.47 3.40
C ALA A 32 -15.38 -18.46 3.41
N SER A 33 -15.67 -17.85 4.57
CA SER A 33 -16.71 -16.81 4.69
C SER A 33 -16.36 -15.49 3.98
N SER A 34 -15.10 -15.28 3.63
CA SER A 34 -14.64 -14.10 2.86
C SER A 34 -14.62 -14.37 1.35
N LEU A 35 -14.86 -15.60 0.94
CA LEU A 35 -14.78 -16.07 -0.43
C LEU A 35 -16.14 -16.60 -0.90
N SER A 36 -16.37 -16.57 -2.20
CA SER A 36 -17.47 -17.29 -2.85
C SER A 36 -16.94 -18.19 -3.96
N ILE A 37 -17.63 -19.26 -4.22
CA ILE A 37 -17.39 -20.14 -5.36
C ILE A 37 -18.70 -20.39 -6.10
N ASN A 38 -18.67 -20.31 -7.41
CA ASN A 38 -19.80 -20.78 -8.22
C ASN A 38 -19.82 -22.30 -8.18
N ASN A 39 -20.90 -22.86 -7.64
CA ASN A 39 -21.01 -24.29 -7.40
C ASN A 39 -21.01 -25.15 -8.67
N ALA A 40 -21.29 -24.59 -9.84
CA ALA A 40 -21.31 -25.31 -11.11
C ALA A 40 -20.03 -25.10 -11.94
N THR A 41 -19.35 -23.97 -11.81
CA THR A 41 -18.19 -23.62 -12.65
C THR A 41 -16.88 -23.65 -11.92
N GLY A 42 -16.89 -23.65 -10.58
CA GLY A 42 -15.69 -23.54 -9.75
C GLY A 42 -15.05 -22.15 -9.75
N GLU A 43 -15.68 -21.13 -10.34
CA GLU A 43 -15.20 -19.75 -10.36
C GLU A 43 -15.25 -19.16 -8.94
N MET A 44 -14.13 -18.59 -8.50
CA MET A 44 -13.98 -18.02 -7.16
C MET A 44 -13.88 -16.50 -7.20
N THR A 45 -14.49 -15.90 -6.20
CA THR A 45 -14.40 -14.45 -5.96
C THR A 45 -14.23 -14.16 -4.48
N PHE A 46 -13.64 -12.99 -4.17
CA PHE A 46 -13.80 -12.39 -2.86
C PHE A 46 -15.22 -11.81 -2.70
N ASN A 47 -15.78 -11.91 -1.51
CA ASN A 47 -17.07 -11.29 -1.18
C ASN A 47 -16.99 -9.77 -1.08
N SER A 48 -15.82 -9.26 -0.70
CA SER A 48 -15.44 -7.85 -0.76
C SER A 48 -14.01 -7.78 -1.26
N ALA A 49 -13.67 -6.77 -2.03
CA ALA A 49 -12.32 -6.57 -2.52
C ALA A 49 -11.34 -6.56 -1.34
N PRO A 50 -10.25 -7.33 -1.39
CA PRO A 50 -9.25 -7.34 -0.33
C PRO A 50 -8.42 -6.07 -0.35
N ASP A 51 -7.86 -5.74 0.80
CA ASP A 51 -6.92 -4.67 1.08
C ASP A 51 -5.64 -5.36 1.59
N TYR A 52 -4.51 -5.15 0.90
CA TYR A 52 -3.24 -5.82 1.17
C TYR A 52 -2.69 -5.42 2.55
N GLU A 53 -2.81 -4.17 2.95
CA GLU A 53 -2.35 -3.64 4.23
C GLU A 53 -3.11 -4.24 5.40
N THR A 54 -4.35 -4.67 5.15
CA THR A 54 -5.18 -5.34 6.15
C THR A 54 -4.95 -6.85 6.16
N LYS A 55 -4.88 -7.49 4.98
CA LYS A 55 -4.73 -8.95 4.93
C LYS A 55 -4.14 -9.44 3.61
N THR A 56 -2.95 -10.03 3.67
CA THR A 56 -2.17 -10.48 2.52
C THR A 56 -2.49 -11.90 2.03
N THR A 57 -3.17 -12.72 2.84
CA THR A 57 -3.37 -14.14 2.51
C THR A 57 -4.69 -14.66 3.04
N TYR A 58 -5.41 -15.37 2.20
CA TYR A 58 -6.64 -16.09 2.54
C TYR A 58 -6.42 -17.59 2.35
N SER A 59 -6.88 -18.40 3.32
CA SER A 59 -6.72 -19.85 3.33
C SER A 59 -8.08 -20.54 3.39
N ALA A 60 -8.34 -21.42 2.44
CA ALA A 60 -9.57 -22.18 2.38
C ALA A 60 -9.35 -23.62 1.87
N ILE A 61 -10.38 -24.41 1.93
CA ILE A 61 -10.45 -25.78 1.42
C ILE A 61 -11.54 -25.79 0.36
N ALA A 62 -11.17 -26.13 -0.86
CA ALA A 62 -12.13 -26.46 -1.90
C ALA A 62 -12.53 -27.92 -1.80
N ARG A 63 -13.80 -28.19 -1.84
CA ARG A 63 -14.40 -29.52 -1.97
C ARG A 63 -15.11 -29.61 -3.30
N VAL A 64 -14.85 -30.68 -4.02
CA VAL A 64 -15.51 -31.00 -5.28
C VAL A 64 -16.12 -32.38 -5.14
N TYR A 65 -17.37 -32.52 -5.51
CA TYR A 65 -18.09 -33.79 -5.39
C TYR A 65 -19.09 -33.98 -6.54
N ASP A 66 -19.36 -35.24 -6.82
CA ASP A 66 -20.46 -35.73 -7.63
C ASP A 66 -21.52 -36.39 -6.73
N GLU A 67 -22.35 -37.25 -7.29
CA GLU A 67 -23.41 -37.97 -6.53
C GLU A 67 -22.85 -39.03 -5.57
N GLU A 68 -21.66 -39.60 -5.80
CA GLU A 68 -21.11 -40.74 -5.07
C GLU A 68 -19.86 -40.41 -4.27
N PHE A 69 -18.97 -39.56 -4.80
CA PHE A 69 -17.64 -39.32 -4.24
C PHE A 69 -17.33 -37.84 -4.05
N PHE A 70 -16.33 -37.56 -3.23
CA PHE A 70 -15.78 -36.20 -3.11
C PHE A 70 -14.27 -36.23 -2.98
N THR A 71 -13.65 -35.13 -3.42
CA THR A 71 -12.28 -34.80 -3.11
C THR A 71 -12.20 -33.39 -2.51
N GLN A 72 -11.15 -33.14 -1.76
CA GLN A 72 -10.92 -31.80 -1.19
C GLN A 72 -9.44 -31.45 -1.20
N LYS A 73 -9.15 -30.15 -1.33
CA LYS A 73 -7.79 -29.63 -1.36
C LYS A 73 -7.73 -28.26 -0.71
N ALA A 74 -6.82 -28.11 0.24
CA ALA A 74 -6.49 -26.81 0.81
C ALA A 74 -5.76 -25.95 -0.24
N PHE A 75 -6.07 -24.66 -0.25
CA PHE A 75 -5.43 -23.68 -1.11
C PHE A 75 -5.28 -22.35 -0.38
N GLN A 76 -4.45 -21.49 -0.94
CA GLN A 76 -4.27 -20.11 -0.50
C GLN A 76 -4.47 -19.16 -1.68
N VAL A 77 -5.01 -18.00 -1.37
CA VAL A 77 -5.05 -16.85 -2.26
C VAL A 77 -4.13 -15.78 -1.64
N PHE A 78 -3.13 -15.38 -2.40
CA PHE A 78 -2.23 -14.29 -2.04
C PHE A 78 -2.76 -12.99 -2.65
N VAL A 79 -2.91 -11.98 -1.82
CA VAL A 79 -3.23 -10.62 -2.27
C VAL A 79 -1.93 -9.97 -2.75
N VAL A 80 -1.98 -9.33 -3.90
CA VAL A 80 -0.85 -8.62 -4.49
C VAL A 80 -1.02 -7.15 -4.20
N ASN A 81 0.00 -6.55 -3.60
CA ASN A 81 0.07 -5.13 -3.27
C ASN A 81 -0.01 -4.25 -4.53
N LEU A 82 -0.73 -3.17 -4.45
CA LEU A 82 -0.77 -2.08 -5.43
C LEU A 82 -0.35 -0.78 -4.71
N ASN A 83 0.30 0.11 -5.44
CA ASN A 83 0.60 1.45 -4.91
C ASN A 83 -0.67 2.31 -4.98
N ASP A 84 -1.53 2.23 -3.99
CA ASP A 84 -2.81 2.95 -3.91
C ASP A 84 -2.94 3.85 -2.67
N ASN A 85 -2.04 3.74 -1.71
CA ASN A 85 -1.92 4.63 -0.57
C ASN A 85 -1.01 5.82 -0.90
N SER A 86 -1.21 6.94 -0.22
CA SER A 86 -0.36 8.12 -0.36
C SER A 86 0.62 8.21 0.81
N PRO A 87 1.84 8.75 0.60
CA PRO A 87 2.78 9.00 1.70
C PRO A 87 2.17 9.85 2.82
N ALA A 88 2.46 9.50 4.06
CA ALA A 88 2.01 10.23 5.26
C ALA A 88 3.21 10.86 5.99
N PHE A 89 3.14 12.17 6.28
CA PHE A 89 4.17 12.84 7.08
C PHE A 89 4.11 12.36 8.53
N THR A 90 5.26 11.96 9.06
CA THR A 90 5.43 11.52 10.47
C THR A 90 6.27 12.51 11.29
N SER A 91 6.98 13.43 10.63
CA SER A 91 7.69 14.53 11.29
C SER A 91 6.76 15.71 11.59
N SER A 92 7.26 16.60 12.50
CA SER A 92 6.58 17.87 12.78
C SER A 92 6.51 18.75 11.53
N ALA A 93 5.47 19.58 11.44
CA ALA A 93 5.35 20.65 10.45
C ALA A 93 6.17 21.91 10.81
N THR A 94 6.90 21.90 11.93
CA THR A 94 7.74 23.02 12.35
C THR A 94 9.12 22.53 12.76
N PHE A 95 10.14 23.23 12.32
CA PHE A 95 11.53 23.01 12.70
C PHE A 95 12.10 24.29 13.32
N SER A 96 13.06 24.14 14.20
CA SER A 96 13.83 25.25 14.75
C SER A 96 15.30 25.04 14.43
N ALA A 97 15.96 26.05 13.88
CA ALA A 97 17.37 26.03 13.58
C ALA A 97 18.04 27.26 14.18
N ALA A 98 19.27 27.09 14.64
CA ALA A 98 20.07 28.25 15.09
C ALA A 98 20.56 29.03 13.87
N GLU A 99 20.73 30.33 14.03
CA GLU A 99 21.43 31.16 13.04
C GLU A 99 22.89 30.75 12.88
N ASN A 100 23.55 31.26 11.84
CA ASN A 100 24.96 31.01 11.55
C ASN A 100 25.31 29.53 11.23
N GLN A 101 24.31 28.68 10.99
CA GLN A 101 24.49 27.28 10.55
C GLN A 101 23.43 26.90 9.53
N THR A 102 23.69 25.86 8.72
CA THR A 102 22.77 25.46 7.62
C THR A 102 21.89 24.30 7.97
N ALA A 103 22.17 23.55 9.01
CA ALA A 103 21.36 22.37 9.38
C ALA A 103 19.99 22.79 9.93
N ILE A 104 18.91 22.17 9.44
CA ILE A 104 17.54 22.39 9.91
C ILE A 104 17.02 21.11 10.57
N GLY A 105 16.96 20.01 9.85
CA GLY A 105 16.41 18.74 10.33
C GLY A 105 16.08 17.79 9.21
N THR A 106 15.28 16.77 9.52
CA THR A 106 14.85 15.77 8.53
C THR A 106 13.32 15.70 8.53
N VAL A 107 12.75 15.86 7.36
CA VAL A 107 11.34 15.56 7.11
C VAL A 107 11.22 14.05 6.98
N ALA A 108 10.34 13.45 7.77
CA ALA A 108 10.10 12.03 7.77
C ALA A 108 8.66 11.73 7.30
N THR A 109 8.54 10.70 6.50
CA THR A 109 7.27 10.17 5.99
C THR A 109 7.26 8.64 6.07
N SER A 110 6.09 8.05 6.05
CA SER A 110 5.88 6.62 5.85
C SER A 110 4.89 6.41 4.72
N ASP A 111 4.99 5.26 4.09
CA ASP A 111 4.06 4.79 3.07
C ASP A 111 3.57 3.39 3.46
N ALA A 112 2.27 3.13 3.30
CA ALA A 112 1.67 1.88 3.70
C ALA A 112 2.02 0.75 2.72
N ASP A 113 2.12 1.07 1.43
CA ASP A 113 2.50 0.13 0.37
C ASP A 113 4.00 -0.21 0.39
N GLY A 114 4.81 0.63 1.09
CA GLY A 114 6.24 0.40 1.31
C GLY A 114 7.15 0.88 0.18
N GLU A 115 6.66 1.78 -0.68
CA GLU A 115 7.43 2.34 -1.79
C GLU A 115 8.57 3.25 -1.33
N THR A 116 9.55 3.42 -2.22
CA THR A 116 10.63 4.37 -2.02
C THR A 116 10.12 5.79 -2.24
N LEU A 117 10.24 6.62 -1.20
CA LEU A 117 9.74 7.99 -1.23
C LEU A 117 10.79 8.97 -1.75
N SER A 118 10.31 10.00 -2.45
CA SER A 118 11.09 11.13 -2.92
C SER A 118 10.53 12.44 -2.39
N TYR A 119 11.42 13.41 -2.16
CA TYR A 119 11.09 14.69 -1.56
C TYR A 119 11.45 15.86 -2.47
N SER A 120 10.61 16.88 -2.45
CA SER A 120 10.87 18.17 -3.09
C SER A 120 10.32 19.32 -2.25
N ILE A 121 10.81 20.54 -2.48
CA ILE A 121 10.32 21.75 -1.82
C ILE A 121 9.86 22.78 -2.84
N SER A 122 8.86 23.55 -2.42
CA SER A 122 8.29 24.69 -3.15
C SER A 122 7.89 25.78 -2.15
N GLY A 123 7.35 26.87 -2.64
CA GLY A 123 6.86 27.96 -1.80
C GLY A 123 7.79 29.18 -1.76
N THR A 124 7.41 30.16 -0.96
CA THR A 124 8.00 31.51 -0.98
C THR A 124 9.49 31.50 -0.71
N ASP A 125 9.95 30.70 0.24
CA ASP A 125 11.35 30.65 0.67
C ASP A 125 12.12 29.44 0.13
N ALA A 126 11.54 28.68 -0.80
CA ALA A 126 12.16 27.47 -1.35
C ALA A 126 13.56 27.71 -1.95
N SER A 127 13.81 28.91 -2.50
CA SER A 127 15.13 29.27 -3.04
C SER A 127 16.23 29.44 -1.97
N SER A 128 15.84 29.59 -0.70
CA SER A 128 16.77 29.72 0.43
C SER A 128 17.11 28.42 1.11
N LEU A 129 16.38 27.35 0.77
CA LEU A 129 16.50 26.02 1.37
C LEU A 129 16.81 24.96 0.31
N SER A 130 17.27 23.82 0.76
CA SER A 130 17.39 22.58 -0.03
C SER A 130 16.87 21.41 0.76
N ILE A 131 16.28 20.45 0.06
CA ILE A 131 15.93 19.14 0.63
C ILE A 131 16.66 18.05 -0.15
N ASN A 132 17.19 17.07 0.56
CA ASN A 132 17.73 15.88 -0.09
C ASN A 132 16.54 15.02 -0.55
N SER A 133 16.46 14.77 -1.86
CA SER A 133 15.32 14.11 -2.49
C SER A 133 15.11 12.66 -2.05
N SER A 134 16.11 12.00 -1.50
CA SER A 134 16.00 10.60 -1.06
C SER A 134 15.90 10.44 0.46
N THR A 135 16.44 11.40 1.23
CA THR A 135 16.53 11.26 2.69
C THR A 135 15.67 12.25 3.46
N GLY A 136 15.07 13.25 2.80
CA GLY A 136 14.26 14.29 3.44
C GLY A 136 15.06 15.27 4.31
N VAL A 137 16.42 15.24 4.27
CA VAL A 137 17.25 16.17 5.02
C VAL A 137 17.08 17.58 4.46
N LEU A 138 16.64 18.50 5.33
CA LEU A 138 16.37 19.90 5.01
C LEU A 138 17.52 20.79 5.53
N THR A 139 18.00 21.67 4.69
CA THR A 139 19.11 22.59 4.99
C THR A 139 18.85 23.98 4.43
N PHE A 140 19.46 25.01 5.04
CA PHE A 140 19.60 26.30 4.40
C PHE A 140 20.72 26.26 3.35
N ASN A 141 20.53 26.98 2.25
CA ASN A 141 21.56 27.18 1.21
C ASN A 141 22.69 28.09 1.69
N SER A 142 22.36 29.03 2.58
CA SER A 142 23.32 29.92 3.29
C SER A 142 22.84 30.06 4.73
N ALA A 143 23.80 30.13 5.67
CA ALA A 143 23.47 30.30 7.08
C ALA A 143 22.57 31.54 7.30
N PRO A 144 21.42 31.39 7.97
CA PRO A 144 20.50 32.50 8.21
C PRO A 144 21.08 33.48 9.25
N ASP A 145 20.62 34.71 9.16
CA ASP A 145 20.86 35.81 10.12
C ASP A 145 19.50 36.11 10.78
N TYR A 146 19.38 35.90 12.10
CA TYR A 146 18.16 36.08 12.85
C TYR A 146 17.65 37.51 12.81
N GLU A 147 18.55 38.49 12.87
CA GLU A 147 18.22 39.92 12.82
C GLU A 147 17.67 40.37 11.46
N ALA A 148 18.01 39.61 10.40
CA ALA A 148 17.51 39.87 9.05
C ALA A 148 16.20 39.14 8.77
N LYS A 149 16.07 37.84 9.18
CA LYS A 149 14.88 37.05 8.93
C LYS A 149 14.73 35.92 9.96
N THR A 150 13.59 35.95 10.69
CA THR A 150 13.31 35.02 11.81
C THR A 150 12.53 33.77 11.42
N SER A 151 11.92 33.71 10.23
CA SER A 151 11.14 32.57 9.79
C SER A 151 11.18 32.36 8.27
N TYR A 152 11.08 31.12 7.86
CA TYR A 152 11.05 30.70 6.47
C TYR A 152 9.85 29.76 6.28
N ALA A 153 9.15 29.90 5.15
CA ALA A 153 7.97 29.13 4.81
C ALA A 153 8.19 28.37 3.51
N VAL A 154 8.10 27.05 3.57
CA VAL A 154 8.16 26.16 2.40
C VAL A 154 7.06 25.13 2.46
N THR A 155 6.75 24.55 1.32
CA THR A 155 5.89 23.36 1.21
C THR A 155 6.77 22.20 0.76
N VAL A 156 6.81 21.15 1.56
CA VAL A 156 7.46 19.89 1.20
C VAL A 156 6.43 19.00 0.53
N THR A 157 6.80 18.38 -0.58
CA THR A 157 6.06 17.32 -1.25
C THR A 157 6.81 16.01 -1.06
N ALA A 158 6.13 14.99 -0.58
CA ALA A 158 6.58 13.59 -0.58
C ALA A 158 5.81 12.82 -1.64
N SER A 159 6.50 12.02 -2.45
CA SER A 159 5.91 11.21 -3.51
C SER A 159 6.49 9.81 -3.53
N ASP A 160 5.63 8.83 -3.75
CA ASP A 160 5.95 7.41 -3.97
C ASP A 160 6.12 7.06 -5.47
N GLY A 161 5.98 8.06 -6.36
CA GLY A 161 6.04 7.92 -7.82
C GLY A 161 4.66 7.83 -8.49
N THR A 162 3.60 7.47 -7.75
CA THR A 162 2.20 7.42 -8.20
C THR A 162 1.37 8.49 -7.51
N ASN A 163 1.45 8.53 -6.19
CA ASN A 163 0.73 9.44 -5.30
C ASN A 163 1.67 10.46 -4.67
N SER A 164 1.12 11.51 -4.10
CA SER A 164 1.91 12.51 -3.38
C SER A 164 1.10 13.22 -2.32
N THR A 165 1.79 13.61 -1.25
CA THR A 165 1.23 14.40 -0.15
C THR A 165 2.12 15.61 0.11
N THR A 166 1.52 16.72 0.56
CA THR A 166 2.24 17.96 0.86
C THR A 166 2.07 18.37 2.32
N GLN A 167 3.10 18.99 2.89
CA GLN A 167 3.10 19.60 4.22
C GLN A 167 3.75 20.98 4.15
N SER A 168 3.06 21.98 4.69
CA SER A 168 3.67 23.32 4.91
C SER A 168 4.53 23.28 6.15
N ILE A 169 5.73 23.82 6.05
CA ILE A 169 6.74 23.91 7.09
C ILE A 169 7.15 25.38 7.27
#